data_c95fbe0f783c546078e9aea3abcb233e
#
_entry.id   c95fbe0f783c546078e9aea3abcb233e
#
_cell.length_a   1.000
_cell.length_b   1.000
_cell.length_c   1.000
_cell.angle_alpha   90.00
_cell.angle_beta   90.00
_cell.angle_gamma   90.00
#
_symmetry.space_group_name_H-M   'P 1'
#
loop_
_entity.id
_entity.type
_entity.pdbx_description
1 polymer ?
#
loop_
_entity_poly.entity_id
_entity_poly.type
_entity_poly.pdbx_seq_one_letter_code
_entity_poly.pdbx_strand_id
1 'polypeptide(L)'
;MNKSILLPLLLLTACNKGNDSQDTNNSVVGETSHGRIGGIVTNTDGTPVEGATVTTQDVTATTDAEGIYTLLDIEPSDLIVVEFSKAGYATNYEVTKLISWETVDSNTSLLQIDGSSTFSSLDEASVTIDSTTIDFQANSYINLNTGESYDGEVTVEITHVDPSTAELEGAPADLSALSFANGVAKDVYNTVQLVSYGMVDVSLFGENNEDLSIDNDRPATVKIPITNGNLPGVYQMSDGDSQTTWSFDIEKGKWVEEGSGTVENIDGVLYFTFEAEHFSWWNCDQGFVPSCATGRVIDYLGFPVRGAEVICDGDQTTSTVTTDEDGDYICSVMVGDYVSFTGTTFVGGRTWHKTKGSIFMDSEGSSAADCE
;
A
#
# COMPACT_ATOMS: atom_id res chain seq x y z
N MET A 1 -17.92 -10.77 -50.97
CA MET A 1 -16.45 -10.51 -51.14
C MET A 1 -15.78 -10.77 -49.82
N ASN A 2 -15.25 -11.98 -49.68
CA ASN A 2 -14.51 -12.42 -48.47
C ASN A 2 -13.11 -11.87 -48.53
N LYS A 3 -12.68 -11.18 -47.46
CA LYS A 3 -11.26 -10.91 -47.21
C LYS A 3 -10.81 -11.73 -46.01
N SER A 4 -10.15 -12.84 -46.32
CA SER A 4 -9.37 -13.60 -45.35
C SER A 4 -8.13 -12.85 -44.97
N ILE A 5 -7.89 -12.63 -43.69
CA ILE A 5 -6.62 -12.11 -43.13
C ILE A 5 -5.82 -13.34 -42.71
N LEU A 6 -4.69 -13.56 -43.40
CA LEU A 6 -3.70 -14.59 -43.04
C LEU A 6 -2.83 -14.09 -41.85
N LEU A 7 -2.82 -14.90 -40.82
CA LEU A 7 -1.82 -14.79 -39.73
C LEU A 7 -0.51 -15.43 -40.21
N PRO A 8 0.67 -14.84 -39.92
CA PRO A 8 1.95 -15.51 -40.23
C PRO A 8 2.25 -16.60 -39.21
N LEU A 9 2.42 -17.80 -39.73
CA LEU A 9 2.88 -18.99 -39.04
C LEU A 9 4.39 -18.85 -38.74
N LEU A 10 4.80 -18.79 -37.48
CA LEU A 10 6.20 -18.82 -37.07
C LEU A 10 6.67 -20.28 -37.03
N LEU A 11 7.57 -20.65 -37.96
CA LEU A 11 8.22 -21.97 -37.98
C LEU A 11 9.32 -22.02 -36.93
N LEU A 12 9.18 -22.91 -35.97
CA LEU A 12 10.27 -23.36 -35.11
C LEU A 12 11.11 -24.40 -35.85
N THR A 13 12.34 -24.05 -36.22
CA THR A 13 13.34 -25.01 -36.72
C THR A 13 14.06 -25.65 -35.53
N ALA A 14 13.86 -26.96 -35.39
CA ALA A 14 14.61 -27.78 -34.44
C ALA A 14 16.09 -27.92 -34.95
N CYS A 15 17.05 -27.57 -34.09
CA CYS A 15 18.45 -27.84 -34.33
C CYS A 15 18.84 -29.26 -33.94
N ASN A 16 19.63 -29.85 -34.84
CA ASN A 16 20.09 -31.23 -34.88
C ASN A 16 21.22 -31.47 -33.86
N LYS A 17 21.26 -32.71 -33.33
CA LYS A 17 22.33 -33.24 -32.49
C LYS A 17 23.66 -33.32 -33.23
N GLY A 18 24.68 -32.70 -32.69
CA GLY A 18 26.08 -33.01 -32.93
C GLY A 18 26.75 -33.43 -31.63
N ASN A 19 27.17 -34.71 -31.57
CA ASN A 19 28.07 -35.21 -30.52
C ASN A 19 29.44 -34.56 -30.72
N ASP A 20 29.99 -33.94 -29.68
CA ASP A 20 31.44 -34.06 -29.44
C ASP A 20 31.80 -33.81 -27.96
N SER A 21 32.74 -34.55 -27.54
CA SER A 21 33.42 -34.84 -26.30
C SER A 21 33.81 -33.62 -25.43
N GLN A 22 33.59 -33.81 -24.14
CA GLN A 22 34.38 -33.42 -22.97
C GLN A 22 35.17 -32.10 -23.03
N ASP A 23 34.63 -31.10 -22.30
CA ASP A 23 35.47 -30.23 -21.52
C ASP A 23 34.85 -29.97 -20.15
N THR A 24 35.52 -30.50 -19.14
CA THR A 24 35.21 -30.31 -17.73
C THR A 24 35.81 -28.99 -17.31
N ASN A 25 34.99 -27.98 -17.18
CA ASN A 25 35.03 -26.82 -16.27
C ASN A 25 34.17 -25.68 -16.84
N ASN A 26 32.88 -25.86 -16.85
CA ASN A 26 31.96 -24.74 -16.90
C ASN A 26 31.27 -24.69 -15.56
N SER A 27 31.79 -23.86 -14.66
CA SER A 27 30.99 -23.30 -13.60
C SER A 27 29.84 -22.56 -14.30
N VAL A 28 28.67 -23.17 -14.32
CA VAL A 28 27.44 -22.49 -14.64
C VAL A 28 27.35 -21.39 -13.58
N VAL A 29 27.79 -20.19 -13.92
CA VAL A 29 27.34 -18.98 -13.28
C VAL A 29 25.84 -19.03 -13.53
N GLY A 30 25.06 -19.31 -12.50
CA GLY A 30 23.61 -19.33 -12.61
C GLY A 30 23.22 -17.96 -13.20
N GLU A 31 22.63 -17.99 -14.41
CA GLU A 31 21.96 -16.78 -14.91
C GLU A 31 20.88 -16.49 -13.88
N THR A 32 21.07 -15.40 -13.14
CA THR A 32 20.02 -14.85 -12.27
C THR A 32 18.90 -14.45 -13.21
N SER A 33 17.81 -15.18 -13.12
CA SER A 33 16.64 -14.97 -13.97
C SER A 33 15.86 -13.78 -13.39
N HIS A 34 16.15 -12.58 -13.88
CA HIS A 34 15.47 -11.35 -13.48
C HIS A 34 14.07 -11.27 -14.06
N GLY A 35 13.21 -10.47 -13.43
CA GLY A 35 11.88 -10.14 -13.91
C GLY A 35 11.74 -8.66 -14.21
N ARG A 36 10.49 -8.21 -14.32
CA ARG A 36 10.13 -6.82 -14.62
C ARG A 36 9.00 -6.37 -13.70
N ILE A 37 9.02 -5.08 -13.36
CA ILE A 37 7.88 -4.43 -12.71
C ILE A 37 7.50 -3.25 -13.58
N GLY A 38 6.21 -3.10 -13.90
CA GLY A 38 5.70 -1.98 -14.66
C GLY A 38 4.36 -1.54 -14.13
N GLY A 39 3.90 -0.37 -14.54
CA GLY A 39 2.60 0.12 -14.09
C GLY A 39 2.33 1.55 -14.52
N ILE A 40 1.31 2.11 -13.92
CA ILE A 40 0.86 3.48 -14.16
C ILE A 40 0.83 4.22 -12.83
N VAL A 41 1.36 5.44 -12.84
CA VAL A 41 1.28 6.38 -11.70
C VAL A 41 0.26 7.45 -12.06
N THR A 42 -0.74 7.65 -11.19
CA THR A 42 -1.79 8.65 -11.36
C THR A 42 -1.91 9.54 -10.13
N ASN A 43 -2.64 10.64 -10.24
CA ASN A 43 -3.25 11.30 -9.09
C ASN A 43 -4.49 10.50 -8.66
N THR A 44 -5.04 10.81 -7.50
CA THR A 44 -6.29 10.20 -6.99
C THR A 44 -7.53 10.51 -7.84
N ASP A 45 -7.46 11.48 -8.76
CA ASP A 45 -8.50 11.74 -9.76
C ASP A 45 -8.33 10.93 -11.05
N GLY A 46 -7.32 10.04 -11.12
CA GLY A 46 -6.99 9.23 -12.28
C GLY A 46 -6.13 9.95 -13.33
N THR A 47 -5.72 11.20 -13.12
CA THR A 47 -4.84 11.94 -14.04
C THR A 47 -3.42 11.36 -13.99
N PRO A 48 -2.79 11.01 -15.15
CA PRO A 48 -1.43 10.51 -15.18
C PRO A 48 -0.40 11.48 -14.58
N VAL A 49 0.57 10.93 -13.87
CA VAL A 49 1.69 11.69 -13.28
C VAL A 49 2.96 11.46 -14.09
N GLU A 50 3.29 12.41 -14.99
CA GLU A 50 4.54 12.42 -15.75
C GLU A 50 5.73 12.81 -14.87
N GLY A 51 6.89 12.19 -15.07
CA GLY A 51 8.15 12.57 -14.42
C GLY A 51 8.27 12.15 -12.95
N ALA A 52 7.43 11.22 -12.48
CA ALA A 52 7.65 10.56 -11.19
C ALA A 52 8.84 9.60 -11.28
N THR A 53 9.68 9.60 -10.27
CA THR A 53 10.77 8.64 -10.10
C THR A 53 10.23 7.40 -9.44
N VAL A 54 10.51 6.23 -10.03
CA VAL A 54 10.11 4.93 -9.50
C VAL A 54 11.36 4.11 -9.24
N THR A 55 11.55 3.65 -8.00
CA THR A 55 12.78 2.97 -7.58
C THR A 55 12.47 1.69 -6.82
N THR A 56 13.19 0.63 -7.12
CA THR A 56 13.23 -0.57 -6.27
C THR A 56 14.60 -1.24 -6.43
N GLN A 57 15.07 -1.85 -5.37
CA GLN A 57 16.44 -2.37 -5.33
C GLN A 57 17.40 -1.23 -5.77
N ASP A 58 18.26 -1.41 -6.73
CA ASP A 58 19.13 -0.37 -7.26
C ASP A 58 18.69 0.10 -8.66
N VAL A 59 17.43 -0.21 -9.05
CA VAL A 59 16.88 0.11 -10.39
C VAL A 59 15.92 1.27 -10.29
N THR A 60 16.08 2.24 -11.20
CA THR A 60 15.24 3.44 -11.25
C THR A 60 14.68 3.64 -12.67
N ALA A 61 13.42 4.06 -12.74
CA ALA A 61 12.74 4.52 -13.94
C ALA A 61 12.03 5.86 -13.68
N THR A 62 11.59 6.49 -14.77
CA THR A 62 10.79 7.73 -14.69
C THR A 62 9.53 7.52 -15.52
N THR A 63 8.39 7.98 -15.01
CA THR A 63 7.10 7.89 -15.71
C THR A 63 7.06 8.80 -16.92
N ASP A 64 6.44 8.33 -18.01
CA ASP A 64 6.18 9.10 -19.22
C ASP A 64 4.92 9.98 -19.11
N ALA A 65 4.51 10.62 -20.21
CA ALA A 65 3.36 11.52 -20.25
C ALA A 65 2.00 10.82 -19.96
N GLU A 66 1.93 9.52 -20.14
CA GLU A 66 0.79 8.68 -19.81
C GLU A 66 0.89 8.09 -18.38
N GLY A 67 1.92 8.49 -17.61
CA GLY A 67 2.19 7.98 -16.27
C GLY A 67 2.80 6.58 -16.25
N ILE A 68 3.19 6.03 -17.40
CA ILE A 68 3.67 4.65 -17.53
C ILE A 68 5.15 4.57 -17.19
N TYR A 69 5.54 3.51 -16.47
CA TYR A 69 6.94 3.19 -16.17
C TYR A 69 7.22 1.70 -16.36
N THR A 70 8.50 1.35 -16.46
CA THR A 70 8.97 -0.05 -16.45
C THR A 70 10.35 -0.14 -15.82
N LEU A 71 10.48 -0.97 -14.80
CA LEU A 71 11.74 -1.37 -14.18
C LEU A 71 12.15 -2.72 -14.76
N LEU A 72 13.38 -2.80 -15.25
CA LEU A 72 13.94 -4.00 -15.89
C LEU A 72 15.02 -4.60 -15.01
N ASP A 73 15.28 -5.89 -15.19
CA ASP A 73 16.34 -6.62 -14.50
C ASP A 73 16.21 -6.64 -12.96
N ILE A 74 14.98 -6.78 -12.48
CA ILE A 74 14.66 -6.87 -11.05
C ILE A 74 14.92 -8.30 -10.55
N GLU A 75 15.67 -8.43 -9.45
CA GLU A 75 15.89 -9.73 -8.80
C GLU A 75 14.59 -10.26 -8.19
N PRO A 76 14.25 -11.54 -8.43
CA PRO A 76 13.06 -12.16 -7.84
C PRO A 76 13.11 -12.17 -6.32
N SER A 77 12.01 -11.79 -5.70
CA SER A 77 11.84 -11.79 -4.24
C SER A 77 10.36 -11.97 -3.88
N ASP A 78 10.11 -12.55 -2.73
CA ASP A 78 8.77 -12.64 -2.15
C ASP A 78 8.30 -11.28 -1.55
N LEU A 79 9.25 -10.36 -1.32
CA LEU A 79 8.98 -9.00 -0.86
C LEU A 79 9.81 -8.03 -1.70
N ILE A 80 9.15 -7.18 -2.45
CA ILE A 80 9.73 -6.06 -3.19
C ILE A 80 8.92 -4.82 -2.84
N VAL A 81 9.59 -3.83 -2.30
CA VAL A 81 9.01 -2.50 -2.10
C VAL A 81 9.42 -1.61 -3.27
N VAL A 82 8.44 -1.02 -3.93
CA VAL A 82 8.62 -0.06 -5.02
C VAL A 82 8.29 1.32 -4.48
N GLU A 83 9.26 2.22 -4.53
CA GLU A 83 9.12 3.61 -4.11
C GLU A 83 8.73 4.50 -5.29
N PHE A 84 7.79 5.41 -5.07
CA PHE A 84 7.33 6.40 -6.04
C PHE A 84 7.48 7.79 -5.45
N SER A 85 8.31 8.61 -6.06
CA SER A 85 8.58 9.97 -5.58
C SER A 85 8.48 11.01 -6.69
N LYS A 86 8.00 12.20 -6.34
CA LYS A 86 7.99 13.36 -7.21
C LYS A 86 7.90 14.64 -6.39
N ALA A 87 8.67 15.67 -6.78
CA ALA A 87 8.60 16.97 -6.12
C ALA A 87 7.17 17.52 -6.06
N GLY A 88 6.71 17.92 -4.87
CA GLY A 88 5.35 18.39 -4.62
C GLY A 88 4.33 17.29 -4.36
N TYR A 89 4.77 16.04 -4.19
CA TYR A 89 3.93 14.90 -3.85
C TYR A 89 4.52 14.16 -2.64
N ALA A 90 3.67 13.58 -1.83
CA ALA A 90 4.08 12.62 -0.81
C ALA A 90 4.70 11.39 -1.49
N THR A 91 5.79 10.88 -0.92
CA THR A 91 6.40 9.63 -1.39
C THR A 91 5.50 8.46 -1.06
N ASN A 92 5.19 7.63 -2.06
CA ASN A 92 4.36 6.45 -1.88
C ASN A 92 5.13 5.16 -2.11
N TYR A 93 4.61 4.06 -1.58
CA TYR A 93 5.24 2.75 -1.62
C TYR A 93 4.22 1.69 -1.99
N GLU A 94 4.57 0.85 -2.96
CA GLU A 94 3.80 -0.36 -3.28
C GLU A 94 4.61 -1.60 -2.96
N VAL A 95 3.91 -2.64 -2.59
CA VAL A 95 4.53 -3.92 -2.22
C VAL A 95 4.08 -5.00 -3.20
N THR A 96 5.04 -5.70 -3.74
CA THR A 96 4.78 -6.78 -4.70
C THR A 96 5.72 -7.96 -4.50
N LYS A 97 5.37 -9.06 -5.14
CA LYS A 97 6.20 -10.27 -5.24
C LYS A 97 6.56 -10.47 -6.70
N LEU A 98 7.78 -10.87 -6.96
CA LEU A 98 8.27 -11.18 -8.31
C LEU A 98 8.93 -12.54 -8.34
N ILE A 99 8.50 -13.39 -9.26
CA ILE A 99 9.20 -14.63 -9.58
C ILE A 99 10.01 -14.47 -10.87
N SER A 100 10.94 -15.39 -11.10
CA SER A 100 11.83 -15.36 -12.26
C SER A 100 11.07 -15.31 -13.58
N TRP A 101 11.51 -14.41 -14.48
CA TRP A 101 10.96 -14.22 -15.85
C TRP A 101 9.54 -13.64 -15.91
N GLU A 102 8.99 -13.23 -14.80
CA GLU A 102 7.66 -12.64 -14.72
C GLU A 102 7.68 -11.14 -15.03
N THR A 103 6.54 -10.61 -15.41
CA THR A 103 6.23 -9.19 -15.40
C THR A 103 5.06 -8.97 -14.47
N VAL A 104 5.26 -8.12 -13.46
CA VAL A 104 4.24 -7.78 -12.46
C VAL A 104 3.81 -6.34 -12.67
N ASP A 105 2.51 -6.08 -12.59
CA ASP A 105 1.95 -4.74 -12.59
C ASP A 105 1.94 -4.18 -11.15
N SER A 106 2.46 -2.96 -10.99
CA SER A 106 2.45 -2.21 -9.73
C SER A 106 2.00 -0.78 -10.04
N ASN A 107 0.71 -0.54 -9.89
CA ASN A 107 0.11 0.78 -10.11
C ASN A 107 -0.01 1.51 -8.77
N THR A 108 0.08 2.84 -8.80
CA THR A 108 -0.11 3.65 -7.60
C THR A 108 -0.76 4.99 -7.91
N SER A 109 -1.34 5.61 -6.89
CA SER A 109 -1.75 7.01 -6.92
C SER A 109 -0.84 7.84 -6.01
N LEU A 110 -0.42 9.02 -6.48
CA LEU A 110 0.35 9.97 -5.69
C LEU A 110 -0.55 11.11 -5.18
N LEU A 111 -0.35 11.46 -3.92
CA LEU A 111 -0.99 12.61 -3.28
C LEU A 111 -0.10 13.84 -3.39
N GLN A 112 -0.68 14.98 -3.78
CA GLN A 112 0.02 16.25 -3.67
C GLN A 112 0.18 16.61 -2.19
N ILE A 113 1.34 17.17 -1.81
CA ILE A 113 1.52 17.68 -0.46
C ILE A 113 0.52 18.82 -0.20
N ASP A 114 -0.09 18.83 0.99
CA ASP A 114 -1.02 19.89 1.37
C ASP A 114 -0.32 21.22 1.59
N GLY A 115 0.92 21.16 2.04
CA GLY A 115 1.76 22.33 2.22
C GLY A 115 3.08 22.07 2.90
N SER A 116 3.85 23.14 3.03
CA SER A 116 5.17 23.11 3.69
C SER A 116 5.36 24.34 4.56
N SER A 117 6.24 24.21 5.57
CA SER A 117 6.66 25.30 6.44
C SER A 117 8.13 25.16 6.79
N THR A 118 8.82 26.28 6.95
CA THR A 118 10.24 26.31 7.31
C THR A 118 10.43 27.03 8.64
N PHE A 119 11.27 26.48 9.51
CA PHE A 119 11.57 27.01 10.83
C PHE A 119 13.00 26.63 11.26
N SER A 120 13.51 27.25 12.33
CA SER A 120 14.83 26.94 12.88
C SER A 120 14.79 25.67 13.74
N SER A 121 15.75 24.77 13.55
CA SER A 121 15.92 23.56 14.39
C SER A 121 16.21 23.88 15.86
N LEU A 122 16.71 25.09 16.15
CA LEU A 122 17.10 25.52 17.51
C LEU A 122 15.92 25.97 18.38
N ASP A 123 14.76 26.23 17.77
CA ASP A 123 13.55 26.71 18.41
C ASP A 123 12.47 25.62 18.45
N GLU A 124 11.56 25.71 19.42
CA GLU A 124 10.30 24.97 19.36
C GLU A 124 9.45 25.53 18.22
N ALA A 125 8.79 24.65 17.48
CA ALA A 125 7.92 25.06 16.37
C ALA A 125 6.58 24.33 16.44
N SER A 126 5.50 25.06 16.12
CA SER A 126 4.16 24.49 15.93
C SER A 126 3.73 24.83 14.52
N VAL A 127 3.55 23.80 13.71
CA VAL A 127 3.17 23.94 12.30
C VAL A 127 1.78 23.37 12.10
N THR A 128 0.89 24.14 11.49
CA THR A 128 -0.46 23.70 11.13
C THR A 128 -0.65 23.88 9.61
N ILE A 129 -0.94 22.76 8.95
CA ILE A 129 -1.24 22.69 7.50
C ILE A 129 -2.48 21.83 7.35
N ASP A 130 -3.48 22.34 6.65
CA ASP A 130 -4.77 21.68 6.39
C ASP A 130 -5.37 20.94 7.60
N SER A 131 -5.44 21.64 8.74
CA SER A 131 -5.94 21.10 10.02
C SER A 131 -5.05 20.05 10.72
N THR A 132 -3.97 19.59 10.12
CA THR A 132 -2.93 18.80 10.77
C THR A 132 -1.97 19.71 11.51
N THR A 133 -1.71 19.45 12.78
CA THR A 133 -0.76 20.22 13.59
C THR A 133 0.35 19.32 14.08
N ILE A 134 1.59 19.79 13.97
CA ILE A 134 2.77 19.12 14.51
C ILE A 134 3.52 20.09 15.39
N ASP A 135 3.74 19.69 16.65
CA ASP A 135 4.52 20.43 17.61
C ASP A 135 5.91 19.78 17.74
N PHE A 136 6.94 20.52 17.35
CA PHE A 136 8.34 20.10 17.35
C PHE A 136 9.08 20.64 18.56
N GLN A 137 9.94 19.83 19.14
CA GLN A 137 10.86 20.25 20.18
C GLN A 137 12.13 20.87 19.57
N ALA A 138 12.72 21.84 20.26
CA ALA A 138 14.00 22.41 19.86
C ALA A 138 15.13 21.37 19.90
N ASN A 139 16.04 21.43 18.91
CA ASN A 139 17.21 20.55 18.79
C ASN A 139 16.87 19.05 18.74
N SER A 140 15.76 18.69 18.11
CA SER A 140 15.28 17.30 17.99
C SER A 140 15.54 16.66 16.62
N TYR A 141 16.44 17.19 15.79
CA TYR A 141 16.60 16.78 14.41
C TYR A 141 17.89 16.01 14.17
N ILE A 142 17.82 14.97 13.36
CA ILE A 142 18.92 14.09 12.96
C ILE A 142 18.98 14.05 11.44
N ASN A 143 20.17 14.21 10.88
CA ASN A 143 20.43 13.99 9.46
C ASN A 143 20.51 12.48 9.19
N LEU A 144 19.61 11.95 8.37
CA LEU A 144 19.50 10.51 8.10
C LEU A 144 20.72 9.93 7.39
N ASN A 145 21.44 10.74 6.61
CA ASN A 145 22.63 10.27 5.88
C ASN A 145 23.87 10.14 6.79
N THR A 146 23.97 10.97 7.83
CA THR A 146 25.15 11.00 8.72
C THR A 146 24.88 10.40 10.09
N GLY A 147 23.62 10.36 10.52
CA GLY A 147 23.22 9.99 11.89
C GLY A 147 23.57 11.05 12.95
N GLU A 148 24.01 12.24 12.53
CA GLU A 148 24.39 13.32 13.45
C GLU A 148 23.23 14.30 13.66
N SER A 149 23.25 15.01 14.79
CA SER A 149 22.29 16.08 15.07
C SER A 149 22.38 17.16 14.00
N TYR A 150 21.22 17.63 13.54
CA TYR A 150 21.11 18.68 12.55
C TYR A 150 20.86 20.04 13.22
N ASP A 151 21.60 21.06 12.75
CA ASP A 151 21.51 22.45 13.19
C ASP A 151 21.38 23.33 11.95
N GLY A 152 20.22 23.91 11.72
CA GLY A 152 19.90 24.70 10.54
C GLY A 152 18.41 24.97 10.39
N GLU A 153 17.99 25.43 9.22
CA GLU A 153 16.58 25.53 8.87
C GLU A 153 16.01 24.14 8.52
N VAL A 154 14.84 23.84 9.04
CA VAL A 154 14.08 22.62 8.77
C VAL A 154 12.85 22.99 7.97
N THR A 155 12.66 22.36 6.83
CA THR A 155 11.43 22.40 6.07
C THR A 155 10.64 21.14 6.34
N VAL A 156 9.40 21.28 6.81
CA VAL A 156 8.43 20.19 6.94
C VAL A 156 7.45 20.26 5.78
N GLU A 157 7.18 19.11 5.17
CA GLU A 157 6.10 18.88 4.22
C GLU A 157 5.08 17.94 4.86
N ILE A 158 3.79 18.26 4.71
CA ILE A 158 2.70 17.50 5.33
C ILE A 158 1.66 17.17 4.26
N THR A 159 1.18 15.92 4.30
CA THR A 159 0.07 15.43 3.50
C THR A 159 -0.89 14.66 4.39
N HIS A 160 -2.09 15.18 4.60
CA HIS A 160 -3.17 14.50 5.31
C HIS A 160 -3.99 13.64 4.34
N VAL A 161 -4.53 12.53 4.83
CA VAL A 161 -5.43 11.65 4.07
C VAL A 161 -6.74 11.47 4.81
N ASP A 162 -7.83 11.88 4.18
CA ASP A 162 -9.18 11.51 4.61
C ASP A 162 -9.57 10.15 3.99
N PRO A 163 -9.60 9.06 4.78
CA PRO A 163 -9.86 7.73 4.25
C PRO A 163 -11.30 7.52 3.74
N SER A 164 -12.19 8.50 3.94
CA SER A 164 -13.54 8.49 3.35
C SER A 164 -13.59 9.00 1.91
N THR A 165 -12.48 9.44 1.36
CA THR A 165 -12.33 10.00 0.01
C THR A 165 -11.44 9.12 -0.87
N ALA A 166 -11.24 9.53 -2.13
CA ALA A 166 -10.30 8.88 -3.04
C ALA A 166 -8.82 9.05 -2.63
N GLU A 167 -8.52 9.89 -1.63
CA GLU A 167 -7.16 10.07 -1.11
C GLU A 167 -6.60 8.78 -0.53
N LEU A 168 -7.47 7.89 -0.01
CA LEU A 168 -7.06 6.57 0.47
C LEU A 168 -6.32 5.74 -0.58
N GLU A 169 -6.59 5.94 -1.88
CA GLU A 169 -5.87 5.26 -2.97
C GLU A 169 -4.41 5.71 -3.09
N GLY A 170 -4.04 6.81 -2.44
CA GLY A 170 -2.66 7.30 -2.36
C GLY A 170 -1.93 6.89 -1.07
N ALA A 171 -2.52 6.04 -0.23
CA ALA A 171 -1.85 5.48 0.93
C ALA A 171 -0.84 4.39 0.53
N PRO A 172 0.25 4.16 1.30
CA PRO A 172 1.24 3.13 0.99
C PRO A 172 0.66 1.72 1.04
N ALA A 173 0.96 0.93 0.01
CA ALA A 173 0.64 -0.49 -0.12
C ALA A 173 -0.84 -0.81 0.13
N ASP A 174 -1.12 -2.03 0.56
CA ASP A 174 -2.42 -2.38 1.12
C ASP A 174 -2.47 -2.00 2.62
N LEU A 175 -3.64 -2.00 3.22
CA LEU A 175 -3.81 -1.72 4.65
C LEU A 175 -3.54 -2.97 5.53
N SER A 176 -2.72 -3.91 5.05
CA SER A 176 -2.27 -5.04 5.89
C SER A 176 -1.18 -4.60 6.86
N ALA A 177 -1.26 -5.05 8.09
CA ALA A 177 -0.42 -4.57 9.17
C ALA A 177 0.07 -5.69 10.08
N LEU A 178 1.15 -5.39 10.80
CA LEU A 178 1.74 -6.23 11.82
C LEU A 178 1.40 -5.67 13.21
N SER A 179 0.50 -6.33 13.92
CA SER A 179 0.16 -5.99 15.30
C SER A 179 0.95 -6.84 16.29
N PHE A 180 1.33 -6.27 17.43
CA PHE A 180 1.96 -7.02 18.50
C PHE A 180 0.98 -8.06 19.08
N ALA A 181 1.41 -9.31 19.16
CA ALA A 181 0.64 -10.34 19.84
C ALA A 181 0.50 -9.98 21.34
N ASN A 182 -0.71 -9.90 21.86
CA ASN A 182 -0.98 -9.58 23.25
C ASN A 182 -0.11 -10.38 24.22
N GLY A 183 0.82 -9.71 24.93
CA GLY A 183 1.67 -10.30 25.97
C GLY A 183 2.87 -11.09 25.49
N VAL A 184 3.20 -11.07 24.20
CA VAL A 184 4.39 -11.72 23.62
C VAL A 184 5.46 -10.67 23.30
N ALA A 185 6.74 -11.11 23.23
CA ALA A 185 7.86 -10.22 22.91
C ALA A 185 7.63 -9.48 21.57
N LYS A 186 8.19 -8.26 21.48
CA LYS A 186 8.05 -7.35 20.33
C LYS A 186 8.43 -7.93 18.95
N ASP A 187 8.91 -9.17 18.88
CA ASP A 187 9.30 -9.85 17.63
C ASP A 187 8.24 -10.84 17.12
N VAL A 188 7.06 -10.91 17.75
CA VAL A 188 5.97 -11.79 17.33
C VAL A 188 4.77 -10.93 16.97
N TYR A 189 4.50 -10.88 15.69
CA TYR A 189 3.39 -10.11 15.11
C TYR A 189 2.24 -11.04 14.68
N ASN A 190 1.02 -10.50 14.75
CA ASN A 190 -0.11 -11.04 14.02
C ASN A 190 -0.38 -10.15 12.81
N THR A 191 -0.67 -10.73 11.67
CA THR A 191 -1.16 -9.96 10.53
C THR A 191 -2.60 -9.54 10.79
N VAL A 192 -2.87 -8.26 10.63
CA VAL A 192 -4.21 -7.67 10.74
C VAL A 192 -4.48 -6.82 9.50
N GLN A 193 -5.76 -6.59 9.21
CA GLN A 193 -6.19 -5.60 8.23
C GLN A 193 -6.59 -4.34 8.96
N LEU A 194 -6.19 -3.18 8.46
CA LEU A 194 -6.51 -1.88 9.05
C LEU A 194 -7.78 -1.29 8.43
N VAL A 195 -8.54 -0.61 9.27
CA VAL A 195 -9.57 0.35 8.85
C VAL A 195 -9.17 1.71 9.37
N SER A 196 -8.92 2.64 8.45
CA SER A 196 -8.36 3.93 8.76
C SER A 196 -9.41 4.97 9.13
N TYR A 197 -9.07 5.82 10.08
CA TYR A 197 -9.81 7.01 10.47
C TYR A 197 -9.12 8.31 10.02
N GLY A 198 -7.84 8.25 9.68
CA GLY A 198 -7.04 9.35 9.16
C GLY A 198 -5.56 9.00 9.14
N MET A 199 -4.86 9.46 8.10
CA MET A 199 -3.42 9.25 7.92
C MET A 199 -2.70 10.58 7.69
N VAL A 200 -1.40 10.57 7.89
CA VAL A 200 -0.52 11.68 7.54
C VAL A 200 0.83 11.18 7.06
N ASP A 201 1.33 11.74 5.96
CA ASP A 201 2.74 11.70 5.61
C ASP A 201 3.42 12.96 6.10
N VAL A 202 4.59 12.81 6.68
CA VAL A 202 5.42 13.91 7.15
C VAL A 202 6.85 13.70 6.70
N SER A 203 7.35 14.63 5.90
CA SER A 203 8.72 14.65 5.43
C SER A 203 9.48 15.86 5.95
N LEU A 204 10.73 15.67 6.38
CA LEU A 204 11.58 16.74 6.88
C LEU A 204 12.85 16.88 6.04
N PHE A 205 13.17 18.11 5.68
CA PHE A 205 14.35 18.45 4.89
C PHE A 205 15.17 19.55 5.53
N GLY A 206 16.50 19.44 5.44
CA GLY A 206 17.45 20.50 5.75
C GLY A 206 17.62 21.54 4.64
N GLU A 207 18.42 22.55 4.89
CA GLU A 207 18.67 23.68 3.96
C GLU A 207 19.19 23.26 2.58
N ASN A 208 19.91 22.15 2.48
CA ASN A 208 20.47 21.63 1.22
C ASN A 208 19.74 20.37 0.77
N ASN A 209 18.47 20.19 1.14
CA ASN A 209 17.68 19.00 0.87
C ASN A 209 18.24 17.72 1.51
N GLU A 210 18.88 17.83 2.66
CA GLU A 210 19.21 16.66 3.48
C GLU A 210 17.93 16.04 4.01
N ASP A 211 17.78 14.72 3.92
CA ASP A 211 16.71 14.01 4.58
C ASP A 211 16.92 14.01 6.10
N LEU A 212 15.93 14.50 6.83
CA LEU A 212 15.96 14.59 8.27
C LEU A 212 14.92 13.68 8.93
N SER A 213 15.20 13.27 10.15
CA SER A 213 14.25 12.69 11.08
C SER A 213 14.31 13.39 12.42
N ILE A 214 13.48 13.00 13.37
CA ILE A 214 13.54 13.46 14.75
C ILE A 214 14.33 12.48 15.63
N ASP A 215 14.87 12.99 16.71
CA ASP A 215 15.52 12.20 17.77
C ASP A 215 14.43 11.48 18.57
N ASN A 216 14.50 10.16 18.67
CA ASN A 216 13.54 9.33 19.39
C ASN A 216 13.38 9.74 20.87
N ASP A 217 14.41 10.31 21.47
CA ASP A 217 14.34 10.84 22.85
C ASP A 217 13.57 12.18 22.94
N ARG A 218 13.20 12.76 21.79
CA ARG A 218 12.50 14.05 21.65
C ARG A 218 11.40 13.95 20.60
N PRO A 219 10.35 13.14 20.85
CA PRO A 219 9.28 12.95 19.91
C PRO A 219 8.55 14.27 19.58
N ALA A 220 7.95 14.33 18.42
CA ALA A 220 7.03 15.39 18.06
C ALA A 220 5.60 14.99 18.41
N THR A 221 4.80 15.94 18.90
CA THR A 221 3.36 15.73 19.09
C THR A 221 2.65 15.97 17.76
N VAL A 222 2.00 14.95 17.24
CA VAL A 222 1.24 15.02 15.98
C VAL A 222 -0.25 14.99 16.29
N LYS A 223 -1.00 15.91 15.69
CA LYS A 223 -2.46 15.99 15.79
C LYS A 223 -3.06 16.02 14.38
N ILE A 224 -3.79 14.98 14.02
CA ILE A 224 -4.47 14.86 12.74
C ILE A 224 -5.99 14.89 12.90
N PRO A 225 -6.74 15.55 12.00
CA PRO A 225 -8.18 15.37 11.95
C PRO A 225 -8.49 13.93 11.56
N ILE A 226 -9.52 13.35 12.18
CA ILE A 226 -9.98 12.01 11.87
C ILE A 226 -11.46 12.02 11.51
N THR A 227 -11.86 11.09 10.66
CA THR A 227 -13.25 10.92 10.29
C THR A 227 -13.80 9.63 10.88
N ASN A 228 -14.94 9.73 11.56
CA ASN A 228 -15.77 8.56 11.83
C ASN A 228 -16.65 8.23 10.63
N GLY A 229 -16.46 9.04 9.56
CA GLY A 229 -17.43 9.21 8.51
C GLY A 229 -17.81 7.94 7.85
N ASN A 230 -18.92 7.61 7.54
CA ASN A 230 -19.50 6.76 6.51
C ASN A 230 -18.91 5.34 6.32
N LEU A 231 -18.06 4.89 7.25
CA LEU A 231 -17.61 3.52 7.29
C LEU A 231 -18.65 2.68 8.06
N PRO A 232 -19.61 2.02 7.41
CA PRO A 232 -20.65 1.26 8.08
C PRO A 232 -20.02 0.15 8.92
N GLY A 233 -20.51 -0.02 10.16
CA GLY A 233 -20.05 -1.10 11.03
C GLY A 233 -18.71 -0.86 11.74
N VAL A 234 -17.98 0.19 11.42
CA VAL A 234 -16.72 0.56 12.10
C VAL A 234 -17.02 1.22 13.45
N TYR A 235 -16.14 1.00 14.41
CA TYR A 235 -16.23 1.65 15.72
C TYR A 235 -16.24 3.17 15.54
N GLN A 236 -17.22 3.83 16.15
CA GLN A 236 -17.33 5.29 16.10
C GLN A 236 -16.47 5.89 17.20
N MET A 237 -15.41 6.61 16.82
CA MET A 237 -14.52 7.29 17.76
C MET A 237 -15.26 8.39 18.52
N SER A 238 -14.88 8.55 19.75
CA SER A 238 -15.42 9.57 20.68
C SER A 238 -14.30 10.27 21.44
N ASP A 239 -14.60 11.45 21.95
CA ASP A 239 -13.68 12.20 22.81
C ASP A 239 -13.19 11.38 23.99
N GLY A 240 -11.87 11.30 24.16
CA GLY A 240 -11.20 10.53 25.21
C GLY A 240 -10.91 9.07 24.84
N ASP A 241 -11.30 8.59 23.66
CA ASP A 241 -10.94 7.25 23.23
C ASP A 241 -9.42 7.15 23.00
N SER A 242 -8.87 5.98 23.35
CA SER A 242 -7.48 5.65 23.01
C SER A 242 -7.47 4.73 21.82
N GLN A 243 -6.62 5.03 20.84
CA GLN A 243 -6.46 4.26 19.62
C GLN A 243 -5.01 3.96 19.33
N THR A 244 -4.76 2.86 18.62
CA THR A 244 -3.44 2.44 18.19
C THR A 244 -2.91 3.36 17.11
N THR A 245 -1.60 3.69 17.17
CA THR A 245 -0.85 4.32 16.08
C THR A 245 -0.15 3.26 15.24
N TRP A 246 -0.11 3.50 13.94
CA TRP A 246 0.54 2.64 12.96
C TRP A 246 1.48 3.49 12.10
N SER A 247 2.69 3.01 11.85
CA SER A 247 3.61 3.60 10.88
C SER A 247 3.86 2.63 9.73
N PHE A 248 4.22 3.14 8.54
CA PHE A 248 4.60 2.29 7.43
C PHE A 248 6.09 1.97 7.49
N ASP A 249 6.41 0.69 7.68
CA ASP A 249 7.78 0.17 7.70
C ASP A 249 8.18 -0.29 6.29
N ILE A 250 9.06 0.48 5.66
CA ILE A 250 9.52 0.24 4.29
C ILE A 250 10.27 -1.10 4.17
N GLU A 251 11.04 -1.49 5.19
CA GLU A 251 11.79 -2.75 5.16
C GLU A 251 10.87 -3.97 5.20
N LYS A 252 9.76 -3.86 5.93
CA LYS A 252 8.74 -4.91 6.02
C LYS A 252 7.67 -4.81 4.93
N GLY A 253 7.57 -3.64 4.25
CA GLY A 253 6.51 -3.35 3.31
C GLY A 253 5.12 -3.45 3.94
N LYS A 254 4.98 -3.07 5.19
CA LYS A 254 3.72 -3.18 5.95
C LYS A 254 3.58 -2.08 6.99
N TRP A 255 2.35 -1.80 7.33
CA TRP A 255 2.04 -1.01 8.52
C TRP A 255 2.41 -1.78 9.77
N VAL A 256 3.00 -1.09 10.75
CA VAL A 256 3.46 -1.68 12.02
C VAL A 256 2.86 -0.90 13.17
N GLU A 257 2.36 -1.62 14.18
CA GLU A 257 1.86 -1.03 15.42
C GLU A 257 2.99 -0.34 16.19
N GLU A 258 2.81 0.96 16.55
CA GLU A 258 3.83 1.75 17.24
C GLU A 258 3.29 2.57 18.41
N GLY A 259 2.41 2.01 19.18
CA GLY A 259 1.93 2.68 20.39
C GLY A 259 0.47 3.10 20.30
N SER A 260 0.13 4.24 20.91
CA SER A 260 -1.25 4.71 20.95
C SER A 260 -1.31 6.23 21.10
N GLY A 261 -2.42 6.79 20.63
CA GLY A 261 -2.79 8.18 20.83
C GLY A 261 -4.16 8.31 21.48
N THR A 262 -4.63 9.53 21.60
CA THR A 262 -5.92 9.88 22.20
C THR A 262 -6.75 10.69 21.21
N VAL A 263 -8.03 10.40 21.14
CA VAL A 263 -9.02 11.16 20.36
C VAL A 263 -9.52 12.34 21.18
N GLU A 264 -9.52 13.53 20.59
CA GLU A 264 -10.00 14.78 21.17
C GLU A 264 -11.06 15.40 20.28
N ASN A 265 -12.18 15.85 20.87
CA ASN A 265 -13.18 16.65 20.16
C ASN A 265 -12.91 18.14 20.37
N ILE A 266 -12.51 18.82 19.30
CA ILE A 266 -12.24 20.26 19.31
C ILE A 266 -13.26 20.93 18.37
N ASP A 267 -14.17 21.71 18.94
CA ASP A 267 -15.19 22.46 18.19
C ASP A 267 -16.05 21.58 17.24
N GLY A 268 -16.25 20.31 17.59
CA GLY A 268 -17.06 19.36 16.82
C GLY A 268 -16.29 18.56 15.78
N VAL A 269 -14.99 18.76 15.66
CA VAL A 269 -14.07 17.95 14.84
C VAL A 269 -13.30 17.01 15.76
N LEU A 270 -13.21 15.73 15.39
CA LEU A 270 -12.38 14.77 16.09
C LEU A 270 -10.95 14.86 15.58
N TYR A 271 -10.02 14.89 16.52
CA TYR A 271 -8.58 14.85 16.25
C TYR A 271 -7.98 13.65 16.98
N PHE A 272 -7.00 13.02 16.34
CA PHE A 272 -6.16 12.02 16.96
C PHE A 272 -4.79 12.64 17.27
N THR A 273 -4.38 12.58 18.54
CA THR A 273 -3.13 13.16 19.04
C THR A 273 -2.21 12.05 19.53
N PHE A 274 -0.99 12.01 19.04
CA PHE A 274 0.01 11.01 19.39
C PHE A 274 1.43 11.58 19.37
N GLU A 275 2.37 10.86 19.98
CA GLU A 275 3.80 11.18 19.94
C GLU A 275 4.46 10.36 18.82
N ALA A 276 5.11 11.04 17.87
CA ALA A 276 5.89 10.43 16.80
C ALA A 276 7.38 10.45 17.16
N GLU A 277 8.02 9.28 17.21
CA GLU A 277 9.46 9.14 17.50
C GLU A 277 10.32 9.19 16.23
N HIS A 278 9.72 9.13 15.06
CA HIS A 278 10.31 9.29 13.72
C HIS A 278 9.24 9.82 12.75
N PHE A 279 9.65 10.20 11.56
CA PHE A 279 8.69 10.55 10.50
C PHE A 279 8.72 9.56 9.35
N SER A 280 7.52 9.21 8.94
CA SER A 280 7.12 8.40 7.80
C SER A 280 5.62 8.61 7.61
N TRP A 281 4.93 7.70 6.94
CA TRP A 281 3.48 7.59 6.98
C TRP A 281 3.01 7.12 8.36
N TRP A 282 2.06 7.85 8.93
CA TRP A 282 1.39 7.52 10.20
C TRP A 282 -0.10 7.38 10.01
N ASN A 283 -0.70 6.47 10.76
CA ASN A 283 -2.11 6.13 10.62
C ASN A 283 -2.78 5.93 11.98
N CYS A 284 -4.03 6.42 12.09
CA CYS A 284 -4.95 6.16 13.20
C CYS A 284 -5.93 5.10 12.75
N ASP A 285 -5.72 3.85 13.12
CA ASP A 285 -6.47 2.73 12.60
C ASP A 285 -6.94 1.75 13.67
N GLN A 286 -8.03 1.07 13.35
CA GLN A 286 -8.41 -0.14 14.04
C GLN A 286 -7.94 -1.36 13.26
N GLY A 287 -7.11 -2.21 13.91
CA GLY A 287 -6.67 -3.47 13.34
C GLY A 287 -7.70 -4.59 13.56
N PHE A 288 -7.96 -5.37 12.51
CA PHE A 288 -8.88 -6.50 12.54
C PHE A 288 -8.18 -7.78 12.07
N VAL A 289 -8.57 -8.90 12.66
CA VAL A 289 -8.11 -10.21 12.16
C VAL A 289 -8.86 -10.52 10.87
N PRO A 290 -8.18 -10.66 9.73
CA PRO A 290 -8.84 -11.02 8.48
C PRO A 290 -9.34 -12.47 8.50
N SER A 291 -10.37 -12.72 7.72
CA SER A 291 -10.89 -14.04 7.38
C SER A 291 -10.99 -14.16 5.87
N CYS A 292 -11.05 -15.39 5.35
CA CYS A 292 -11.17 -15.63 3.92
C CYS A 292 -12.58 -16.09 3.56
N ALA A 293 -13.20 -15.41 2.62
CA ALA A 293 -14.40 -15.88 1.97
C ALA A 293 -14.05 -16.48 0.61
N THR A 294 -14.29 -17.78 0.45
CA THR A 294 -14.05 -18.49 -0.81
C THR A 294 -15.33 -18.80 -1.53
N GLY A 295 -15.28 -18.87 -2.86
CA GLY A 295 -16.44 -19.23 -3.66
C GLY A 295 -16.07 -19.50 -5.11
N ARG A 296 -17.07 -19.80 -5.91
CA ARG A 296 -16.92 -20.07 -7.34
C ARG A 296 -18.00 -19.35 -8.14
N VAL A 297 -17.59 -18.69 -9.21
CA VAL A 297 -18.51 -18.12 -10.21
C VAL A 297 -18.71 -19.14 -11.34
N ILE A 298 -19.97 -19.51 -11.57
CA ILE A 298 -20.36 -20.41 -12.64
C ILE A 298 -21.41 -19.74 -13.54
N ASP A 299 -21.43 -20.10 -14.81
CA ASP A 299 -22.48 -19.69 -15.74
C ASP A 299 -23.79 -20.48 -15.51
N TYR A 300 -24.83 -20.18 -16.30
CA TYR A 300 -26.12 -20.83 -16.18
C TYR A 300 -26.14 -22.32 -16.63
N LEU A 301 -25.05 -22.78 -17.25
CA LEU A 301 -24.85 -24.18 -17.63
C LEU A 301 -24.02 -24.93 -16.62
N GLY A 302 -23.48 -24.25 -15.60
CA GLY A 302 -22.63 -24.81 -14.55
C GLY A 302 -21.13 -24.82 -14.88
N PHE A 303 -20.68 -24.12 -15.95
CA PHE A 303 -19.27 -23.99 -16.27
C PHE A 303 -18.63 -22.85 -15.51
N PRO A 304 -17.32 -23.00 -15.11
CA PRO A 304 -16.59 -21.95 -14.44
C PRO A 304 -16.45 -20.69 -15.31
N VAL A 305 -16.53 -19.52 -14.68
CA VAL A 305 -16.32 -18.23 -15.33
C VAL A 305 -15.00 -17.66 -14.84
N ARG A 306 -13.97 -17.73 -15.70
CA ARG A 306 -12.67 -17.10 -15.47
C ARG A 306 -12.74 -15.59 -15.69
N GLY A 307 -11.98 -14.83 -14.88
CA GLY A 307 -11.86 -13.38 -15.04
C GLY A 307 -13.12 -12.60 -14.69
N ALA A 308 -14.03 -13.19 -13.91
CA ALA A 308 -15.14 -12.45 -13.35
C ALA A 308 -14.63 -11.63 -12.16
N GLU A 309 -14.97 -10.35 -12.12
CA GLU A 309 -14.77 -9.51 -10.95
C GLU A 309 -15.77 -9.92 -9.86
N VAL A 310 -15.26 -10.12 -8.64
CA VAL A 310 -16.08 -10.43 -7.47
C VAL A 310 -15.83 -9.39 -6.40
N ILE A 311 -16.90 -8.69 -6.03
CA ILE A 311 -16.90 -7.75 -4.90
C ILE A 311 -17.46 -8.50 -3.70
N CYS A 312 -16.66 -8.59 -2.65
CA CYS A 312 -17.02 -9.10 -1.34
C CYS A 312 -17.26 -7.92 -0.42
N ASP A 313 -18.52 -7.55 -0.28
CA ASP A 313 -18.95 -6.32 0.39
C ASP A 313 -19.45 -6.66 1.80
N GLY A 314 -18.63 -6.37 2.79
CA GLY A 314 -18.92 -6.52 4.21
C GLY A 314 -19.47 -5.25 4.83
N ASP A 315 -19.98 -5.36 6.06
CA ASP A 315 -20.44 -4.19 6.83
C ASP A 315 -19.27 -3.24 7.18
N GLN A 316 -18.04 -3.76 7.18
CA GLN A 316 -16.84 -3.04 7.65
C GLN A 316 -15.74 -2.94 6.59
N THR A 317 -15.66 -3.88 5.66
CA THR A 317 -14.63 -3.90 4.62
C THR A 317 -15.20 -4.38 3.30
N THR A 318 -14.67 -3.85 2.19
CA THR A 318 -14.97 -4.31 0.85
C THR A 318 -13.68 -4.78 0.19
N SER A 319 -13.68 -5.97 -0.39
CA SER A 319 -12.57 -6.50 -1.15
C SER A 319 -13.03 -6.88 -2.55
N THR A 320 -12.20 -6.58 -3.56
CA THR A 320 -12.48 -6.90 -4.96
C THR A 320 -11.40 -7.84 -5.49
N VAL A 321 -11.81 -8.96 -6.04
CA VAL A 321 -10.92 -10.00 -6.58
C VAL A 321 -11.39 -10.48 -7.94
N THR A 322 -10.54 -11.22 -8.65
CA THR A 322 -10.86 -11.80 -9.96
C THR A 322 -10.80 -13.32 -9.88
N THR A 323 -11.78 -13.99 -10.51
CA THR A 323 -11.82 -15.45 -10.53
C THR A 323 -10.71 -16.06 -11.40
N ASP A 324 -10.16 -17.18 -10.96
CA ASP A 324 -9.15 -17.98 -11.67
C ASP A 324 -9.73 -18.82 -12.83
N GLU A 325 -8.92 -19.77 -13.35
CA GLU A 325 -9.30 -20.64 -14.48
C GLU A 325 -10.46 -21.60 -14.15
N ASP A 326 -10.61 -21.97 -12.89
CA ASP A 326 -11.66 -22.84 -12.37
C ASP A 326 -12.89 -22.02 -11.90
N GLY A 327 -12.86 -20.69 -12.07
CA GLY A 327 -13.90 -19.77 -11.63
C GLY A 327 -13.88 -19.52 -10.12
N ASP A 328 -12.84 -19.98 -9.41
CA ASP A 328 -12.72 -19.82 -7.98
C ASP A 328 -12.18 -18.43 -7.61
N TYR A 329 -12.60 -17.94 -6.45
CA TYR A 329 -12.13 -16.68 -5.88
C TYR A 329 -11.91 -16.80 -4.37
N ILE A 330 -11.02 -15.97 -3.84
CA ILE A 330 -10.72 -15.82 -2.42
C ILE A 330 -10.73 -14.34 -2.11
N CYS A 331 -11.62 -13.90 -1.20
CA CYS A 331 -11.67 -12.52 -0.69
C CYS A 331 -11.13 -12.44 0.72
N SER A 332 -10.39 -11.40 1.03
CA SER A 332 -10.13 -11.01 2.41
C SER A 332 -11.34 -10.26 2.97
N VAL A 333 -11.85 -10.69 4.11
CA VAL A 333 -13.02 -10.14 4.81
C VAL A 333 -12.77 -10.16 6.31
N MET A 334 -13.63 -9.53 7.09
CA MET A 334 -13.43 -9.48 8.54
C MET A 334 -14.19 -10.59 9.27
N VAL A 335 -13.57 -11.14 10.31
CA VAL A 335 -14.24 -12.01 11.27
C VAL A 335 -15.34 -11.24 12.00
N GLY A 336 -16.53 -11.83 12.06
CA GLY A 336 -17.68 -11.21 12.73
C GLY A 336 -18.56 -10.34 11.81
N ASP A 337 -18.18 -10.23 10.53
CA ASP A 337 -18.91 -9.41 9.57
C ASP A 337 -20.00 -10.18 8.79
N TYR A 338 -20.97 -9.46 8.23
CA TYR A 338 -21.93 -9.97 7.27
C TYR A 338 -21.51 -9.53 5.86
N VAL A 339 -21.00 -10.47 5.07
CA VAL A 339 -20.45 -10.19 3.75
C VAL A 339 -21.40 -10.60 2.63
N SER A 340 -21.71 -9.70 1.72
CA SER A 340 -22.42 -9.96 0.46
C SER A 340 -21.44 -10.11 -0.70
N PHE A 341 -21.80 -10.89 -1.71
CA PHE A 341 -20.93 -11.20 -2.83
C PHE A 341 -21.59 -10.78 -4.14
N THR A 342 -20.93 -9.96 -4.94
CA THR A 342 -21.41 -9.57 -6.27
C THR A 342 -20.38 -9.93 -7.32
N GLY A 343 -20.71 -10.94 -8.13
CA GLY A 343 -19.90 -11.33 -9.29
C GLY A 343 -20.33 -10.58 -10.54
N THR A 344 -19.38 -9.99 -11.27
CA THR A 344 -19.59 -9.28 -12.54
C THR A 344 -18.70 -9.85 -13.62
N THR A 345 -19.25 -10.08 -14.81
CA THR A 345 -18.50 -10.54 -15.98
C THR A 345 -19.01 -9.92 -17.26
N PHE A 346 -18.14 -9.79 -18.26
CA PHE A 346 -18.49 -9.26 -19.57
C PHE A 346 -18.39 -10.36 -20.63
N VAL A 347 -19.55 -10.79 -21.14
CA VAL A 347 -19.63 -11.84 -22.15
C VAL A 347 -20.58 -11.44 -23.29
N GLY A 348 -20.15 -11.62 -24.52
CA GLY A 348 -20.97 -11.38 -25.70
C GLY A 348 -21.43 -9.93 -25.89
N GLY A 349 -20.61 -8.96 -25.44
CA GLY A 349 -20.93 -7.53 -25.53
C GLY A 349 -21.91 -7.04 -24.45
N ARG A 350 -22.14 -7.81 -23.41
CA ARG A 350 -23.03 -7.47 -22.28
C ARG A 350 -22.35 -7.74 -20.94
N THR A 351 -22.60 -6.86 -19.99
CA THR A 351 -22.23 -7.06 -18.58
C THR A 351 -23.32 -7.89 -17.90
N TRP A 352 -22.89 -8.92 -17.19
CA TRP A 352 -23.73 -9.76 -16.34
C TRP A 352 -23.26 -9.60 -14.91
N HIS A 353 -24.20 -9.44 -13.99
CA HIS A 353 -23.89 -9.39 -12.57
C HIS A 353 -24.91 -10.21 -11.78
N LYS A 354 -24.46 -10.74 -10.63
CA LYS A 354 -25.30 -11.46 -9.70
C LYS A 354 -24.78 -11.26 -8.29
N THR A 355 -25.69 -10.88 -7.40
CA THR A 355 -25.39 -10.75 -5.97
C THR A 355 -25.95 -11.95 -5.20
N LYS A 356 -25.15 -12.48 -4.30
CA LYS A 356 -25.56 -13.43 -3.26
C LYS A 356 -25.73 -12.66 -1.96
N GLY A 357 -26.81 -12.93 -1.22
CA GLY A 357 -27.09 -12.27 0.06
C GLY A 357 -26.03 -12.54 1.12
N SER A 358 -26.02 -11.73 2.15
CA SER A 358 -24.99 -11.70 3.20
C SER A 358 -24.83 -13.04 3.91
N ILE A 359 -23.57 -13.40 4.18
CA ILE A 359 -23.16 -14.56 4.97
C ILE A 359 -22.38 -14.02 6.18
N PHE A 360 -22.70 -14.51 7.37
CA PHE A 360 -21.91 -14.19 8.55
C PHE A 360 -20.56 -14.92 8.52
N MET A 361 -19.49 -14.18 8.71
CA MET A 361 -18.10 -14.67 8.71
C MET A 361 -17.70 -14.99 10.15
N ASP A 362 -17.79 -16.26 10.55
CA ASP A 362 -17.34 -16.69 11.87
C ASP A 362 -15.81 -16.96 11.89
N SER A 363 -15.27 -17.10 13.11
CA SER A 363 -13.83 -17.33 13.31
C SER A 363 -13.40 -18.78 13.05
N GLU A 364 -14.32 -19.65 12.65
CA GLU A 364 -14.01 -21.06 12.44
C GLU A 364 -13.57 -21.33 11.01
N GLY A 365 -12.30 -21.11 10.71
CA GLY A 365 -11.71 -21.76 9.54
C GLY A 365 -10.70 -21.04 8.69
N SER A 366 -10.23 -19.86 9.03
CA SER A 366 -9.14 -19.26 8.25
C SER A 366 -8.19 -18.42 9.12
N SER A 367 -6.90 -18.70 9.01
CA SER A 367 -5.86 -17.78 9.39
C SER A 367 -5.64 -16.77 8.23
N ALA A 368 -5.15 -15.58 8.52
CA ALA A 368 -4.80 -14.60 7.49
C ALA A 368 -3.85 -15.16 6.40
N ALA A 369 -3.10 -16.21 6.73
CA ALA A 369 -2.23 -16.93 5.80
C ALA A 369 -3.00 -17.77 4.75
N ASP A 370 -4.31 -17.96 4.90
CA ASP A 370 -5.12 -18.81 4.02
C ASP A 370 -5.82 -18.00 2.90
N CYS A 371 -5.64 -16.65 2.88
CA CYS A 371 -6.18 -15.77 1.83
C CYS A 371 -5.16 -15.45 0.72
N GLU A 372 -3.95 -16.03 0.78
CA GLU A 372 -2.91 -15.88 -0.25
C GLU A 372 -3.03 -16.92 -1.38
#